data_3382aa4d1633781e06ef57cfe3447737
#
_entry.id   3382aa4d1633781e06ef57cfe3447737
#
_cell.length_a   1.000
_cell.length_b   1.000
_cell.length_c   1.000
_cell.angle_alpha   90.00
_cell.angle_beta   90.00
_cell.angle_gamma   90.00
#
_symmetry.space_group_name_H-M   'P 1'
#
loop_
_entity.id
_entity.type
_entity.pdbx_description
1 polymer ?
#
loop_
_entity_poly.entity_id
_entity_poly.type
_entity_poly.pdbx_seq_one_letter_code
_entity_poly.pdbx_strand_id
1 'polypeptide(L)'
;MVVERVANLRVGRVLMVLLMITLSHCVVAERSSPASVINMMEVSDTIRATGYAVINLQASDLPEQRRLLAIRASRLDAYRSLAEQVYGPFIDSSSTVNDLVLSNDSFRARVQGVIYGAELESITPVGADTYEVTLSLRRSVVNDLRRLYLQYSREMRA
;
A
#
# COMPACT_ATOMS: atom_id res chain seq x y z
N MET A 1 23.27 74.53 10.48
CA MET A 1 23.58 73.35 11.36
C MET A 1 22.38 72.65 12.02
N VAL A 2 21.32 73.37 12.38
CA VAL A 2 20.12 72.75 13.05
C VAL A 2 19.19 72.07 12.02
N VAL A 3 19.02 72.62 10.82
CA VAL A 3 18.10 72.11 9.77
C VAL A 3 18.56 70.74 9.19
N GLU A 4 19.85 70.50 9.03
CA GLU A 4 20.37 69.23 8.53
C GLU A 4 20.19 68.06 9.52
N ARG A 5 20.26 68.32 10.83
CA ARG A 5 20.02 67.30 11.86
C ARG A 5 18.55 66.81 11.89
N VAL A 6 17.62 67.74 11.62
CA VAL A 6 16.18 67.39 11.63
C VAL A 6 15.81 66.60 10.37
N ALA A 7 16.46 66.91 9.22
CA ALA A 7 16.24 66.17 7.98
C ALA A 7 16.75 64.73 8.07
N ASN A 8 17.95 64.55 8.64
CA ASN A 8 18.53 63.18 8.82
C ASN A 8 17.74 62.35 9.85
N LEU A 9 17.14 62.98 10.87
CA LEU A 9 16.29 62.25 11.84
C LEU A 9 14.97 61.75 11.23
N ARG A 10 14.41 62.55 10.29
CA ARG A 10 13.17 62.17 9.54
C ARG A 10 13.46 61.06 8.53
N VAL A 11 14.57 61.14 7.80
CA VAL A 11 15.01 60.09 6.87
C VAL A 11 15.31 58.80 7.58
N GLY A 12 15.99 58.83 8.75
CA GLY A 12 16.25 57.66 9.56
C GLY A 12 14.98 56.94 10.07
N ARG A 13 13.98 57.74 10.47
CA ARG A 13 12.67 57.21 10.90
C ARG A 13 11.89 56.58 9.77
N VAL A 14 11.90 57.19 8.58
CA VAL A 14 11.24 56.61 7.37
C VAL A 14 11.94 55.32 6.94
N LEU A 15 13.27 55.31 6.97
CA LEU A 15 14.05 54.09 6.63
C LEU A 15 13.79 52.92 7.61
N MET A 16 13.66 53.26 8.88
CA MET A 16 13.37 52.26 9.95
C MET A 16 11.93 51.69 9.80
N VAL A 17 10.96 52.53 9.41
CA VAL A 17 9.59 52.07 9.16
C VAL A 17 9.53 51.21 7.91
N LEU A 18 10.27 51.57 6.86
CA LEU A 18 10.37 50.75 5.64
C LEU A 18 11.02 49.40 5.92
N LEU A 19 12.04 49.33 6.75
CA LEU A 19 12.70 48.09 7.14
C LEU A 19 11.77 47.20 7.97
N MET A 20 10.93 47.78 8.83
CA MET A 20 9.92 47.02 9.60
C MET A 20 8.84 46.38 8.73
N ILE A 21 8.45 47.04 7.62
CA ILE A 21 7.44 46.55 6.69
C ILE A 21 7.96 45.38 5.85
N THR A 22 9.26 45.34 5.54
CA THR A 22 9.85 44.20 4.77
C THR A 22 10.01 42.93 5.58
N LEU A 23 10.06 43.01 6.92
CA LEU A 23 10.15 41.83 7.80
C LEU A 23 8.79 41.15 8.06
N SER A 24 7.68 41.77 7.65
CA SER A 24 6.33 41.22 7.90
C SER A 24 5.84 40.24 6.82
N HIS A 25 6.66 39.89 5.81
CA HIS A 25 6.24 39.07 4.68
C HIS A 25 6.67 37.60 4.75
N CYS A 26 7.11 37.13 5.89
CA CYS A 26 7.54 35.74 5.99
C CYS A 26 6.90 35.03 7.17
N VAL A 27 5.59 34.81 7.17
CA VAL A 27 4.95 33.63 7.80
C VAL A 27 3.58 33.43 7.14
N VAL A 28 3.54 33.00 5.90
CA VAL A 28 2.46 32.11 5.47
C VAL A 28 2.92 30.71 5.87
N ALA A 29 2.70 30.36 7.11
CA ALA A 29 2.67 28.98 7.53
C ALA A 29 1.44 28.36 6.81
N GLU A 30 1.67 27.63 5.73
CA GLU A 30 0.70 26.66 5.24
C GLU A 30 0.35 25.77 6.44
N ARG A 31 -0.77 26.08 7.07
CA ARG A 31 -1.45 25.12 7.93
C ARG A 31 -1.86 23.97 7.03
N SER A 32 -0.97 23.00 6.85
CA SER A 32 -1.33 21.66 6.41
C SER A 32 -2.40 21.19 7.39
N SER A 33 -3.65 21.27 6.94
CA SER A 33 -4.79 20.85 7.75
C SER A 33 -4.55 19.40 8.16
N PRO A 34 -4.64 19.02 9.44
CA PRO A 34 -4.48 17.62 9.86
C PRO A 34 -5.48 16.69 9.15
N ALA A 35 -6.55 17.22 8.58
CA ALA A 35 -7.50 16.49 7.73
C ALA A 35 -6.87 15.92 6.45
N SER A 36 -5.83 16.55 5.87
CA SER A 36 -5.16 16.02 4.67
C SER A 36 -4.25 14.84 4.98
N VAL A 37 -3.72 14.75 6.19
CA VAL A 37 -2.90 13.58 6.62
C VAL A 37 -3.81 12.38 6.93
N ILE A 38 -5.01 12.61 7.45
CA ILE A 38 -5.99 11.55 7.72
C ILE A 38 -6.53 10.95 6.41
N ASN A 39 -6.72 11.76 5.37
CA ASN A 39 -7.13 11.26 4.05
C ASN A 39 -6.03 10.47 3.31
N MET A 40 -4.75 10.65 3.65
CA MET A 40 -3.67 9.80 3.13
C MET A 40 -3.62 8.40 3.79
N MET A 41 -4.29 8.23 4.92
CA MET A 41 -4.49 6.94 5.59
C MET A 41 -5.89 6.39 5.33
N GLU A 42 -6.48 6.64 4.17
CA GLU A 42 -7.61 5.83 3.71
C GLU A 42 -7.07 4.42 3.47
N VAL A 43 -7.12 3.62 4.52
CA VAL A 43 -6.78 2.20 4.46
C VAL A 43 -7.69 1.61 3.41
N SER A 44 -7.16 1.35 2.22
CA SER A 44 -7.92 0.74 1.14
C SER A 44 -8.72 -0.43 1.69
N ASP A 45 -10.03 -0.44 1.45
CA ASP A 45 -10.93 -1.50 1.93
C ASP A 45 -10.62 -2.85 1.27
N THR A 46 -9.72 -2.84 0.28
CA THR A 46 -9.25 -4.01 -0.44
C THR A 46 -7.74 -4.19 -0.33
N ILE A 47 -7.32 -5.45 -0.27
CA ILE A 47 -5.94 -5.87 -0.49
C ILE A 47 -5.81 -6.22 -1.96
N ARG A 48 -4.79 -5.72 -2.63
CA ARG A 48 -4.48 -6.01 -4.03
C ARG A 48 -3.17 -6.76 -4.13
N ALA A 49 -3.13 -7.72 -5.04
CA ALA A 49 -1.92 -8.45 -5.38
C ALA A 49 -1.81 -8.57 -6.89
N THR A 50 -0.62 -8.32 -7.39
CA THR A 50 -0.30 -8.37 -8.82
C THR A 50 0.71 -9.47 -9.07
N GLY A 51 0.50 -10.25 -10.12
CA GLY A 51 1.41 -11.29 -10.56
C GLY A 51 1.75 -11.14 -12.04
N TYR A 52 2.92 -11.60 -12.42
CA TYR A 52 3.48 -11.46 -13.77
C TYR A 52 3.89 -12.81 -14.37
N ALA A 53 3.80 -12.91 -15.68
CA ALA A 53 4.35 -14.07 -16.40
C ALA A 53 4.78 -13.69 -17.81
N VAL A 54 5.96 -14.17 -18.19
CA VAL A 54 6.53 -13.98 -19.53
C VAL A 54 5.98 -15.01 -20.50
N ILE A 55 5.51 -14.56 -21.67
CA ILE A 55 4.86 -15.38 -22.70
C ILE A 55 5.84 -16.43 -23.25
N ASN A 56 7.06 -15.99 -23.58
CA ASN A 56 8.05 -16.87 -24.24
C ASN A 56 8.62 -17.95 -23.31
N LEU A 57 8.41 -17.85 -22.00
CA LEU A 57 8.80 -18.87 -21.03
C LEU A 57 7.74 -19.98 -20.86
N GLN A 58 6.58 -19.85 -21.52
CA GLN A 58 5.52 -20.85 -21.39
C GLN A 58 5.75 -22.05 -22.32
N ALA A 59 5.51 -23.25 -21.77
CA ALA A 59 5.73 -24.52 -22.47
C ALA A 59 4.64 -24.80 -23.51
N SER A 60 4.77 -24.24 -24.70
CA SER A 60 3.95 -24.54 -25.86
C SER A 60 4.62 -24.07 -27.15
N ASP A 61 4.43 -24.78 -28.24
CA ASP A 61 4.90 -24.40 -29.57
C ASP A 61 3.94 -23.38 -30.24
N LEU A 62 2.67 -23.33 -29.81
CA LEU A 62 1.65 -22.46 -30.37
C LEU A 62 1.66 -21.09 -29.65
N PRO A 63 1.87 -19.95 -30.36
CA PRO A 63 1.92 -18.62 -29.80
C PRO A 63 0.66 -18.25 -28.99
N GLU A 64 -0.52 -18.61 -29.48
CA GLU A 64 -1.80 -18.33 -28.84
C GLU A 64 -1.92 -19.10 -27.52
N GLN A 65 -1.47 -20.34 -27.48
CA GLN A 65 -1.48 -21.17 -26.30
C GLN A 65 -0.47 -20.63 -25.26
N ARG A 66 0.72 -20.16 -25.67
CA ARG A 66 1.68 -19.50 -24.78
C ARG A 66 1.07 -18.29 -24.08
N ARG A 67 0.32 -17.45 -24.79
CA ARG A 67 -0.38 -16.30 -24.20
C ARG A 67 -1.39 -16.73 -23.13
N LEU A 68 -2.20 -17.75 -23.42
CA LEU A 68 -3.16 -18.27 -22.43
C LEU A 68 -2.47 -18.86 -21.21
N LEU A 69 -1.34 -19.56 -21.40
CA LEU A 69 -0.54 -20.08 -20.31
C LEU A 69 0.09 -18.96 -19.47
N ALA A 70 0.58 -17.89 -20.12
CA ALA A 70 1.11 -16.71 -19.41
C ALA A 70 0.04 -16.03 -18.55
N ILE A 71 -1.19 -15.88 -19.04
CA ILE A 71 -2.31 -15.34 -18.26
C ILE A 71 -2.61 -16.23 -17.04
N ARG A 72 -2.57 -17.56 -17.20
CA ARG A 72 -2.78 -18.50 -16.08
C ARG A 72 -1.63 -18.44 -15.08
N ALA A 73 -0.39 -18.36 -15.57
CA ALA A 73 0.80 -18.27 -14.74
C ALA A 73 0.85 -16.95 -13.95
N SER A 74 0.53 -15.81 -14.59
CA SER A 74 0.45 -14.51 -13.90
C SER A 74 -0.66 -14.49 -12.84
N ARG A 75 -1.81 -15.14 -13.10
CA ARG A 75 -2.85 -15.30 -12.06
C ARG A 75 -2.36 -16.13 -10.87
N LEU A 76 -1.64 -17.21 -11.13
CA LEU A 76 -1.08 -18.07 -10.07
C LEU A 76 -0.05 -17.29 -9.23
N ASP A 77 0.77 -16.46 -9.87
CA ASP A 77 1.71 -15.58 -9.22
C ASP A 77 1.02 -14.51 -8.35
N ALA A 78 -0.08 -13.90 -8.87
CA ALA A 78 -0.92 -12.99 -8.10
C ALA A 78 -1.54 -13.67 -6.86
N TYR A 79 -2.01 -14.92 -6.97
CA TYR A 79 -2.50 -15.69 -5.81
C TYR A 79 -1.40 -15.93 -4.77
N ARG A 80 -0.16 -16.19 -5.20
CA ARG A 80 0.99 -16.33 -4.28
C ARG A 80 1.25 -15.04 -3.53
N SER A 81 1.35 -13.91 -4.26
CA SER A 81 1.54 -12.58 -3.66
C SER A 81 0.40 -12.21 -2.70
N LEU A 82 -0.85 -12.57 -3.04
CA LEU A 82 -2.00 -12.36 -2.16
C LEU A 82 -1.90 -13.22 -0.89
N ALA A 83 -1.49 -14.48 -1.03
CA ALA A 83 -1.27 -15.38 0.09
C ALA A 83 -0.23 -14.83 1.08
N GLU A 84 0.89 -14.32 0.57
CA GLU A 84 1.93 -13.70 1.40
C GLU A 84 1.40 -12.50 2.18
N GLN A 85 0.57 -11.64 1.56
CA GLN A 85 -0.06 -10.50 2.23
C GLN A 85 -1.08 -10.92 3.29
N VAL A 86 -1.83 -12.00 3.06
CA VAL A 86 -2.80 -12.52 4.01
C VAL A 86 -2.12 -13.24 5.18
N TYR A 87 -1.07 -14.02 4.91
CA TYR A 87 -0.33 -14.74 5.94
C TYR A 87 0.61 -13.84 6.75
N GLY A 88 1.17 -12.77 6.14
CA GLY A 88 2.14 -11.89 6.78
C GLY A 88 1.75 -11.41 8.19
N PRO A 89 0.49 -10.98 8.45
CA PRO A 89 0.07 -10.57 9.78
C PRO A 89 -0.01 -11.69 10.82
N PHE A 90 0.03 -12.96 10.40
CA PHE A 90 -0.01 -14.15 11.29
C PHE A 90 1.37 -14.69 11.60
N ILE A 91 2.42 -14.18 10.94
CA ILE A 91 3.80 -14.53 11.21
C ILE A 91 4.28 -13.71 12.39
N ASP A 92 4.23 -14.27 13.58
CA ASP A 92 4.91 -13.71 14.75
C ASP A 92 6.40 -14.12 14.70
N SER A 93 7.27 -13.31 15.28
CA SER A 93 8.73 -13.53 15.34
C SER A 93 9.16 -14.85 16.01
N SER A 94 8.24 -15.54 16.66
CA SER A 94 8.45 -16.83 17.34
C SER A 94 7.83 -18.05 16.62
N SER A 95 7.01 -17.84 15.58
CA SER A 95 6.29 -18.91 14.88
C SER A 95 6.70 -18.94 13.41
N THR A 96 7.18 -20.07 12.94
CA THR A 96 7.37 -20.28 11.51
C THR A 96 6.01 -20.46 10.84
N VAL A 97 5.86 -19.98 9.60
CA VAL A 97 4.65 -20.20 8.78
C VAL A 97 4.28 -21.67 8.72
N ASN A 98 5.30 -22.55 8.71
CA ASN A 98 5.11 -23.99 8.73
C ASN A 98 4.39 -24.50 9.99
N ASP A 99 4.71 -23.98 11.17
CA ASP A 99 4.09 -24.45 12.41
C ASP A 99 2.61 -24.06 12.48
N LEU A 100 2.28 -22.87 11.95
CA LEU A 100 0.91 -22.37 11.92
C LEU A 100 0.04 -23.09 10.88
N VAL A 101 0.63 -23.42 9.74
CA VAL A 101 -0.05 -24.07 8.61
C VAL A 101 -0.11 -25.58 8.76
N LEU A 102 0.89 -26.20 9.40
CA LEU A 102 0.95 -27.65 9.60
C LEU A 102 0.10 -28.13 10.78
N SER A 103 -0.13 -27.28 11.77
CA SER A 103 -0.86 -27.69 12.98
C SER A 103 -2.39 -27.69 12.84
N ASN A 104 -2.95 -27.08 11.77
CA ASN A 104 -4.41 -27.01 11.60
C ASN A 104 -4.88 -27.00 10.14
N ASP A 105 -5.22 -28.17 9.63
CA ASP A 105 -5.73 -28.35 8.27
C ASP A 105 -7.02 -27.56 7.99
N SER A 106 -7.88 -27.39 8.99
CA SER A 106 -9.15 -26.66 8.82
C SER A 106 -8.92 -25.15 8.67
N PHE A 107 -7.95 -24.58 9.39
CA PHE A 107 -7.56 -23.18 9.24
C PHE A 107 -6.90 -22.94 7.87
N ARG A 108 -5.96 -23.82 7.48
CA ARG A 108 -5.32 -23.80 6.16
C ARG A 108 -6.35 -23.81 5.03
N ALA A 109 -7.30 -24.77 5.05
CA ALA A 109 -8.33 -24.89 4.03
C ALA A 109 -9.19 -23.62 3.93
N ARG A 110 -9.48 -22.96 5.07
CA ARG A 110 -10.25 -21.72 5.12
C ARG A 110 -9.48 -20.54 4.51
N VAL A 111 -8.20 -20.41 4.84
CA VAL A 111 -7.33 -19.36 4.25
C VAL A 111 -7.21 -19.56 2.74
N GLN A 112 -6.97 -20.80 2.29
CA GLN A 112 -6.91 -21.11 0.86
C GLN A 112 -8.25 -20.78 0.17
N GLY A 113 -9.38 -21.14 0.77
CA GLY A 113 -10.70 -20.79 0.24
C GLY A 113 -10.91 -19.30 0.07
N VAL A 114 -10.44 -18.50 1.03
CA VAL A 114 -10.50 -17.03 0.94
C VAL A 114 -9.61 -16.50 -0.18
N ILE A 115 -8.38 -16.98 -0.31
CA ILE A 115 -7.43 -16.55 -1.34
C ILE A 115 -7.98 -16.89 -2.73
N TYR A 116 -8.49 -18.10 -2.95
CA TYR A 116 -9.09 -18.50 -4.23
C TYR A 116 -10.41 -17.79 -4.53
N GLY A 117 -11.08 -17.23 -3.52
CA GLY A 117 -12.24 -16.36 -3.66
C GLY A 117 -11.93 -14.90 -3.99
N ALA A 118 -10.65 -14.55 -4.18
CA ALA A 118 -10.27 -13.20 -4.59
C ALA A 118 -10.82 -12.84 -5.98
N GLU A 119 -11.25 -11.59 -6.13
CA GLU A 119 -11.83 -11.08 -7.36
C GLU A 119 -10.73 -10.72 -8.37
N LEU A 120 -10.96 -11.04 -9.64
CA LEU A 120 -10.10 -10.65 -10.74
C LEU A 120 -10.39 -9.20 -11.11
N GLU A 121 -9.46 -8.27 -10.85
CA GLU A 121 -9.61 -6.86 -11.24
C GLU A 121 -9.19 -6.61 -12.69
N SER A 122 -8.03 -7.15 -13.10
CA SER A 122 -7.50 -6.88 -14.45
C SER A 122 -6.60 -8.01 -14.98
N ILE A 123 -6.54 -8.10 -16.30
CA ILE A 123 -5.56 -8.85 -17.07
C ILE A 123 -5.00 -7.89 -18.09
N THR A 124 -3.74 -7.52 -18.01
CA THR A 124 -3.14 -6.47 -18.84
C THR A 124 -1.83 -6.95 -19.46
N PRO A 125 -1.62 -6.78 -20.78
CA PRO A 125 -0.31 -6.98 -21.36
C PRO A 125 0.64 -5.86 -20.92
N VAL A 126 1.83 -6.24 -20.46
CA VAL A 126 2.91 -5.32 -20.06
C VAL A 126 4.05 -5.49 -21.07
N GLY A 127 4.23 -4.46 -21.89
CA GLY A 127 5.17 -4.55 -23.01
C GLY A 127 4.74 -5.60 -24.05
N ALA A 128 5.70 -6.20 -24.74
CA ALA A 128 5.44 -7.12 -25.86
C ALA A 128 5.32 -8.60 -25.42
N ASP A 129 5.82 -8.95 -24.24
CA ASP A 129 6.11 -10.34 -23.87
C ASP A 129 5.66 -10.75 -22.48
N THR A 130 4.94 -9.91 -21.74
CA THR A 130 4.54 -10.18 -20.37
C THR A 130 3.05 -9.92 -20.17
N TYR A 131 2.39 -10.76 -19.38
CA TYR A 131 1.06 -10.50 -18.84
C TYR A 131 1.14 -10.18 -17.36
N GLU A 132 0.33 -9.21 -16.96
CA GLU A 132 0.05 -8.83 -15.59
C GLU A 132 -1.38 -9.21 -15.23
N VAL A 133 -1.59 -9.81 -14.06
CA VAL A 133 -2.90 -10.06 -13.49
C VAL A 133 -2.97 -9.42 -12.11
N THR A 134 -4.01 -8.62 -11.87
CA THR A 134 -4.31 -8.06 -10.56
C THR A 134 -5.54 -8.73 -9.96
N LEU A 135 -5.38 -9.21 -8.73
CA LEU A 135 -6.44 -9.76 -7.88
C LEU A 135 -6.73 -8.79 -6.73
N SER A 136 -7.97 -8.77 -6.27
CA SER A 136 -8.36 -8.02 -5.08
C SER A 136 -9.12 -8.89 -4.09
N LEU A 137 -8.95 -8.57 -2.80
CA LEU A 137 -9.62 -9.22 -1.69
C LEU A 137 -10.06 -8.18 -0.67
N ARG A 138 -11.31 -8.23 -0.22
CA ARG A 138 -11.81 -7.30 0.79
C ARG A 138 -11.07 -7.49 2.12
N ARG A 139 -10.60 -6.40 2.68
CA ARG A 139 -9.87 -6.39 3.96
C ARG A 139 -10.72 -6.92 5.12
N SER A 140 -12.05 -6.72 5.08
CA SER A 140 -12.97 -7.29 6.07
C SER A 140 -12.85 -8.81 6.17
N VAL A 141 -12.75 -9.51 5.03
CA VAL A 141 -12.61 -10.96 4.97
C VAL A 141 -11.30 -11.42 5.63
N VAL A 142 -10.21 -10.69 5.40
CA VAL A 142 -8.91 -10.97 6.04
C VAL A 142 -8.97 -10.73 7.55
N ASN A 143 -9.65 -9.67 7.97
CA ASN A 143 -9.85 -9.38 9.40
C ASN A 143 -10.70 -10.45 10.09
N ASP A 144 -11.67 -11.03 9.40
CA ASP A 144 -12.49 -12.14 9.92
C ASP A 144 -11.64 -13.41 10.10
N LEU A 145 -10.79 -13.74 9.14
CA LEU A 145 -9.80 -14.81 9.30
C LEU A 145 -8.88 -14.60 10.51
N ARG A 146 -8.41 -13.36 10.68
CA ARG A 146 -7.55 -13.00 11.82
C ARG A 146 -8.27 -13.21 13.16
N ARG A 147 -9.53 -12.79 13.25
CA ARG A 147 -10.34 -13.01 14.47
C ARG A 147 -10.50 -14.50 14.80
N LEU A 148 -10.82 -15.30 13.78
CA LEU A 148 -10.93 -16.75 13.94
C LEU A 148 -9.63 -17.39 14.41
N TYR A 149 -8.50 -16.98 13.84
CA TYR A 149 -7.18 -17.46 14.25
C TYR A 149 -6.89 -17.15 15.73
N LEU A 150 -7.14 -15.89 16.15
CA LEU A 150 -6.92 -15.47 17.53
C LEU A 150 -7.83 -16.19 18.53
N GLN A 151 -9.05 -16.53 18.16
CA GLN A 151 -9.93 -17.37 18.98
C GLN A 151 -9.37 -18.77 19.13
N TYR A 152 -9.00 -19.40 18.04
CA TYR A 152 -8.46 -20.74 18.00
C TYR A 152 -7.13 -20.87 18.78
N SER A 153 -6.23 -19.92 18.62
CA SER A 153 -4.95 -19.90 19.35
C SER A 153 -5.11 -19.72 20.87
N ARG A 154 -6.21 -19.10 21.33
CA ARG A 154 -6.54 -19.01 22.77
C ARG A 154 -7.03 -20.35 23.32
N GLU A 155 -7.87 -21.05 22.58
CA GLU A 155 -8.42 -22.35 22.97
C GLU A 155 -7.31 -23.41 23.08
N MET A 156 -6.28 -23.35 22.23
CA MET A 156 -5.15 -24.27 22.27
C MET A 156 -4.17 -24.01 23.43
N ARG A 157 -4.21 -22.82 24.02
CA ARG A 157 -3.34 -22.45 25.16
C ARG A 157 -4.01 -22.63 26.54
N ALA A 158 -5.31 -22.89 26.58
CA ALA A 158 -6.10 -23.10 27.77
C ALA A 158 -6.15 -24.55 28.16
#